data_a5a7c2b393ae8bd23a372dddef4b8b8f
#
_entry.id   a5a7c2b393ae8bd23a372dddef4b8b8f
#
_cell.length_a   1.000
_cell.length_b   1.000
_cell.length_c   1.000
_cell.angle_alpha   90.00
_cell.angle_beta   90.00
_cell.angle_gamma   90.00
#
_symmetry.space_group_name_H-M   'P 1'
#
loop_
_entity.id
_entity.type
_entity.pdbx_description
1 polymer ?
#
loop_
_entity_poly.entity_id
_entity_poly.type
_entity_poly.pdbx_seq_one_letter_code
_entity_poly.pdbx_strand_id
1 'polypeptide(L)'
;EILDRIQMFSLDSKTELPNLLPKNPVKQECFLQLQRQIEENDVLSVAEQAACVWFHRLVSIWFMEVNEYLPTEPFFSRFSPNGFKRNDVDADTLEEKEEMQYWKTYGYTEQEAAAQILFMRVCSQLGRIFPQLFSCYAQPVDFLIPKFHVDSVIYEFLSLPKEDFVLSQGGQAEMIGWLYQYFHTERKEETFALLQK
;
A
#
# COMPACT_ATOMS: atom_id res chain seq x y z
N GLU A 1 -0.91 -11.34 -4.29
CA GLU A 1 -0.96 -10.70 -2.95
C GLU A 1 -2.29 -9.97 -2.69
N ILE A 2 -2.67 -8.99 -3.52
CA ILE A 2 -3.94 -8.26 -3.34
C ILE A 2 -5.14 -9.19 -3.51
N LEU A 3 -5.13 -10.05 -4.52
CA LEU A 3 -6.17 -11.07 -4.74
C LEU A 3 -6.27 -12.04 -3.56
N ASP A 4 -5.15 -12.49 -3.00
CA ASP A 4 -5.13 -13.35 -1.82
C ASP A 4 -5.77 -12.65 -0.61
N ARG A 5 -5.55 -11.33 -0.48
CA ARG A 5 -6.20 -10.51 0.53
C ARG A 5 -7.70 -10.38 0.32
N ILE A 6 -8.13 -10.13 -0.90
CA ILE A 6 -9.55 -10.06 -1.24
C ILE A 6 -10.20 -11.41 -0.94
N GLN A 7 -9.57 -12.53 -1.29
CA GLN A 7 -10.05 -13.86 -0.95
C GLN A 7 -10.12 -14.06 0.56
N MET A 8 -9.12 -13.59 1.31
CA MET A 8 -9.12 -13.65 2.77
C MET A 8 -10.29 -12.85 3.38
N PHE A 9 -10.70 -11.73 2.78
CA PHE A 9 -11.82 -10.92 3.24
C PHE A 9 -13.18 -11.35 2.67
N SER A 10 -13.22 -12.01 1.51
CA SER A 10 -14.44 -12.43 0.83
C SER A 10 -14.88 -13.85 1.18
N LEU A 11 -14.05 -14.58 1.91
CA LEU A 11 -14.31 -15.99 2.22
C LEU A 11 -15.56 -16.24 3.04
N ASP A 12 -16.14 -15.18 3.61
CA ASP A 12 -17.49 -15.27 4.20
C ASP A 12 -18.19 -13.91 4.13
N SER A 13 -19.14 -13.77 3.22
CA SER A 13 -20.12 -12.67 3.25
C SER A 13 -20.95 -12.64 4.55
N LYS A 14 -20.70 -13.57 5.46
CA LYS A 14 -21.26 -13.70 6.80
C LYS A 14 -20.22 -13.47 7.89
N THR A 15 -18.97 -13.16 7.54
CA THR A 15 -17.96 -12.92 8.55
C THR A 15 -18.29 -11.58 9.21
N GLU A 16 -18.66 -11.65 10.48
CA GLU A 16 -18.67 -10.47 11.37
C GLU A 16 -17.36 -9.74 11.19
N LEU A 17 -17.41 -8.41 11.24
CA LEU A 17 -16.22 -7.57 11.32
C LEU A 17 -15.17 -8.28 12.18
N PRO A 18 -13.96 -8.51 11.68
CA PRO A 18 -12.94 -9.18 12.46
C PRO A 18 -12.88 -8.52 13.83
N ASN A 19 -13.06 -9.30 14.90
CA ASN A 19 -13.03 -8.81 16.30
C ASN A 19 -11.74 -8.05 16.65
N LEU A 20 -10.79 -8.04 15.73
CA LEU A 20 -9.47 -7.43 15.78
C LEU A 20 -9.35 -6.13 14.99
N LEU A 21 -10.38 -5.71 14.23
CA LEU A 21 -10.35 -4.36 13.68
C LEU A 21 -10.33 -3.38 14.85
N PRO A 22 -9.37 -2.44 14.87
CA PRO A 22 -9.36 -1.40 15.88
C PRO A 22 -10.76 -0.82 16.04
N LYS A 23 -11.18 -0.53 17.26
CA LYS A 23 -12.49 0.06 17.56
C LYS A 23 -12.65 1.48 17.01
N ASN A 24 -12.10 1.72 15.84
CA ASN A 24 -12.13 2.99 15.13
C ASN A 24 -13.31 2.98 14.15
N PRO A 25 -14.34 3.83 14.36
CA PRO A 25 -15.55 3.85 13.53
C PRO A 25 -15.25 4.12 12.05
N VAL A 26 -14.22 4.93 11.75
CA VAL A 26 -13.83 5.25 10.37
C VAL A 26 -13.27 4.02 9.67
N LYS A 27 -12.39 3.27 10.34
CA LYS A 27 -11.84 2.02 9.80
C LYS A 27 -12.94 0.98 9.59
N GLN A 28 -13.88 0.87 10.51
CA GLN A 28 -15.02 -0.05 10.39
C GLN A 28 -15.88 0.29 9.18
N GLU A 29 -16.23 1.56 8.99
CA GLU A 29 -17.03 1.99 7.84
C GLU A 29 -16.29 1.75 6.51
N CYS A 30 -14.99 2.07 6.44
CA CYS A 30 -14.18 1.77 5.24
C CYS A 30 -14.13 0.27 4.93
N PHE A 31 -14.04 -0.59 5.94
CA PHE A 31 -14.07 -2.04 5.75
C PHE A 31 -15.41 -2.53 5.20
N LEU A 32 -16.52 -2.03 5.75
CA LEU A 32 -17.87 -2.36 5.26
C LEU A 32 -18.07 -1.88 3.80
N GLN A 33 -17.51 -0.72 3.46
CA GLN A 33 -17.52 -0.24 2.08
C GLN A 33 -16.71 -1.14 1.14
N LEU A 34 -15.54 -1.65 1.59
CA LEU A 34 -14.76 -2.63 0.83
C LEU A 34 -15.56 -3.91 0.57
N GLN A 35 -16.22 -4.44 1.59
CA GLN A 35 -17.07 -5.63 1.42
C GLN A 35 -18.17 -5.39 0.38
N ARG A 36 -18.88 -4.26 0.44
CA ARG A 36 -19.89 -3.89 -0.57
C ARG A 36 -19.29 -3.76 -1.96
N GLN A 37 -18.12 -3.14 -2.10
CA GLN A 37 -17.43 -3.03 -3.40
C GLN A 37 -17.07 -4.40 -3.97
N ILE A 38 -16.63 -5.35 -3.15
CA ILE A 38 -16.33 -6.72 -3.57
C ILE A 38 -17.59 -7.47 -3.98
N GLU A 39 -18.71 -7.25 -3.30
CA GLU A 39 -20.00 -7.86 -3.63
C GLU A 39 -20.63 -7.30 -4.91
N GLU A 40 -20.49 -5.99 -5.13
CA GLU A 40 -21.12 -5.27 -6.24
C GLU A 40 -20.30 -5.27 -7.53
N ASN A 41 -18.99 -5.42 -7.42
CA ASN A 41 -18.06 -5.36 -8.55
C ASN A 41 -17.34 -6.69 -8.75
N ASP A 42 -16.69 -6.81 -9.90
CA ASP A 42 -15.76 -7.90 -10.15
C ASP A 42 -14.52 -7.76 -9.23
N VAL A 43 -14.15 -8.87 -8.59
CA VAL A 43 -13.00 -8.97 -7.67
C VAL A 43 -11.71 -8.46 -8.32
N LEU A 44 -11.53 -8.75 -9.61
CA LEU A 44 -10.35 -8.32 -10.35
C LEU A 44 -10.30 -6.78 -10.46
N SER A 45 -11.40 -6.14 -10.76
CA SER A 45 -11.51 -4.68 -10.84
C SER A 45 -11.16 -4.00 -9.50
N VAL A 46 -11.62 -4.55 -8.38
CA VAL A 46 -11.26 -4.04 -7.05
C VAL A 46 -9.78 -4.23 -6.75
N ALA A 47 -9.21 -5.39 -7.13
CA ALA A 47 -7.79 -5.67 -6.98
C ALA A 47 -6.91 -4.74 -7.81
N GLU A 48 -7.28 -4.46 -9.05
CA GLU A 48 -6.58 -3.53 -9.94
C GLU A 48 -6.62 -2.09 -9.40
N GLN A 49 -7.78 -1.65 -8.91
CA GLN A 49 -7.89 -0.34 -8.27
C GLN A 49 -6.97 -0.23 -7.05
N ALA A 50 -6.96 -1.24 -6.20
CA ALA A 50 -6.07 -1.28 -5.05
C ALA A 50 -4.59 -1.27 -5.47
N ALA A 51 -4.22 -2.09 -6.46
CA ALA A 51 -2.87 -2.15 -6.99
C ALA A 51 -2.41 -0.79 -7.53
N CYS A 52 -3.27 -0.09 -8.26
CA CYS A 52 -3.02 1.25 -8.77
C CYS A 52 -2.72 2.25 -7.65
N VAL A 53 -3.57 2.29 -6.62
CA VAL A 53 -3.40 3.19 -5.46
C VAL A 53 -2.07 2.90 -4.74
N TRP A 54 -1.79 1.62 -4.45
CA TRP A 54 -0.57 1.22 -3.75
C TRP A 54 0.69 1.45 -4.57
N PHE A 55 0.65 1.19 -5.87
CA PHE A 55 1.75 1.49 -6.77
C PHE A 55 2.12 2.98 -6.73
N HIS A 56 1.14 3.88 -6.87
CA HIS A 56 1.38 5.32 -6.83
C HIS A 56 1.96 5.78 -5.48
N ARG A 57 1.46 5.24 -4.37
CA ARG A 57 1.98 5.55 -3.04
C ARG A 57 3.44 5.09 -2.90
N LEU A 58 3.74 3.86 -3.29
CA LEU A 58 5.09 3.30 -3.22
C LEU A 58 6.07 4.07 -4.09
N VAL A 59 5.74 4.34 -5.35
CA VAL A 59 6.58 5.12 -6.26
C VAL A 59 6.86 6.51 -5.68
N SER A 60 5.83 7.18 -5.16
CA SER A 60 5.98 8.52 -4.60
C SER A 60 6.86 8.53 -3.35
N ILE A 61 6.68 7.57 -2.43
CA ILE A 61 7.54 7.44 -1.24
C ILE A 61 8.97 7.15 -1.66
N TRP A 62 9.17 6.19 -2.58
CA TRP A 62 10.50 5.83 -3.05
C TRP A 62 11.22 7.02 -3.71
N PHE A 63 10.53 7.74 -4.60
CA PHE A 63 11.08 8.94 -5.24
C PHE A 63 11.44 10.03 -4.22
N MET A 64 10.57 10.30 -3.26
CA MET A 64 10.86 11.27 -2.20
C MET A 64 12.03 10.82 -1.33
N GLU A 65 12.15 9.53 -1.04
CA GLU A 65 13.24 9.00 -0.23
C GLU A 65 14.60 9.09 -0.94
N VAL A 66 14.69 8.71 -2.22
CA VAL A 66 15.95 8.77 -2.97
C VAL A 66 16.41 10.19 -3.26
N ASN A 67 15.50 11.18 -3.25
CA ASN A 67 15.80 12.59 -3.42
C ASN A 67 15.89 13.36 -2.09
N GLU A 68 15.81 12.66 -0.95
CA GLU A 68 15.86 13.28 0.39
C GLU A 68 14.74 14.32 0.64
N TYR A 69 13.58 14.13 -0.03
CA TYR A 69 12.40 15.00 0.12
C TYR A 69 11.39 14.46 1.12
N LEU A 70 11.62 13.23 1.63
CA LEU A 70 10.69 12.61 2.56
C LEU A 70 10.75 13.34 3.91
N PRO A 71 9.65 13.96 4.38
CA PRO A 71 9.64 14.71 5.64
C PRO A 71 9.51 13.79 6.87
N THR A 72 9.63 12.50 6.66
CA THR A 72 9.38 11.44 7.65
C THR A 72 10.61 10.55 7.76
N GLU A 73 10.54 9.56 8.63
CA GLU A 73 11.55 8.49 8.65
C GLU A 73 11.52 7.68 7.33
N PRO A 74 12.69 7.19 6.88
CA PRO A 74 12.78 6.45 5.63
C PRO A 74 12.05 5.10 5.73
N PHE A 75 11.48 4.64 4.61
CA PHE A 75 10.79 3.36 4.51
C PHE A 75 11.63 2.32 3.75
N PHE A 76 12.00 2.61 2.51
CA PHE A 76 12.69 1.66 1.63
C PHE A 76 14.10 1.29 2.12
N SER A 77 14.85 2.21 2.68
CA SER A 77 16.20 1.96 3.22
C SER A 77 16.21 1.06 4.47
N ARG A 78 15.03 0.78 5.04
CA ARG A 78 14.88 -0.20 6.13
C ARG A 78 14.90 -1.66 5.63
N PHE A 79 14.76 -1.87 4.33
CA PHE A 79 14.83 -3.22 3.74
C PHE A 79 16.25 -3.60 3.36
N SER A 80 16.57 -4.87 3.47
CA SER A 80 17.85 -5.48 3.10
C SER A 80 17.58 -6.90 2.55
N PRO A 81 18.55 -7.56 1.89
CA PRO A 81 18.36 -8.93 1.42
C PRO A 81 17.89 -9.92 2.51
N ASN A 82 18.13 -9.59 3.78
CA ASN A 82 17.73 -10.40 4.94
C ASN A 82 16.36 -9.99 5.52
N GLY A 83 15.61 -9.14 4.84
CA GLY A 83 14.32 -8.67 5.28
C GLY A 83 14.32 -7.24 5.84
N PHE A 84 13.23 -6.87 6.49
CA PHE A 84 13.02 -5.56 7.08
C PHE A 84 13.83 -5.40 8.38
N LYS A 85 14.57 -4.31 8.50
CA LYS A 85 15.31 -3.95 9.72
C LYS A 85 14.35 -3.29 10.70
N ARG A 86 13.95 -4.04 11.71
CA ARG A 86 13.01 -3.57 12.73
C ARG A 86 13.60 -2.53 13.68
N ASN A 87 14.93 -2.42 13.79
CA ASN A 87 15.57 -1.54 14.76
C ASN A 87 14.88 -0.17 14.75
N ASP A 88 14.28 0.20 15.88
CA ASP A 88 13.60 1.47 16.13
C ASP A 88 12.16 1.62 15.58
N VAL A 89 11.54 0.55 15.05
CA VAL A 89 10.11 0.56 14.71
C VAL A 89 9.34 -0.17 15.79
N ASP A 90 9.14 0.47 16.90
CA ASP A 90 8.23 0.00 17.94
C ASP A 90 6.81 0.56 17.69
N ALA A 91 5.80 -0.20 18.06
CA ALA A 91 4.43 0.30 18.10
C ALA A 91 4.31 1.28 19.27
N ASP A 92 4.28 2.57 18.95
CA ASP A 92 4.34 3.64 19.97
C ASP A 92 2.98 3.88 20.61
N THR A 93 1.92 3.72 19.83
CA THR A 93 0.55 3.98 20.29
C THR A 93 -0.19 2.68 20.59
N LEU A 94 -1.27 2.78 21.38
CA LEU A 94 -2.16 1.64 21.62
C LEU A 94 -2.77 1.12 20.30
N GLU A 95 -3.13 2.04 19.40
CA GLU A 95 -3.69 1.68 18.08
C GLU A 95 -2.70 0.90 17.24
N GLU A 96 -1.43 1.29 17.20
CA GLU A 96 -0.39 0.54 16.47
C GLU A 96 -0.12 -0.84 17.08
N LYS A 97 -0.22 -0.99 18.40
CA LYS A 97 -0.11 -2.29 19.07
C LYS A 97 -1.27 -3.22 18.71
N GLU A 98 -2.49 -2.70 18.66
CA GLU A 98 -3.67 -3.45 18.21
C GLU A 98 -3.53 -3.83 16.74
N GLU A 99 -3.05 -2.92 15.90
CA GLU A 99 -2.81 -3.14 14.48
C GLU A 99 -1.70 -4.19 14.24
N MET A 100 -0.61 -4.14 14.99
CA MET A 100 0.44 -5.17 14.94
C MET A 100 -0.12 -6.55 15.32
N GLN A 101 -0.96 -6.62 16.36
CA GLN A 101 -1.61 -7.87 16.75
C GLN A 101 -2.58 -8.37 15.67
N TYR A 102 -3.31 -7.47 15.04
CA TYR A 102 -4.17 -7.78 13.90
C TYR A 102 -3.38 -8.45 12.77
N TRP A 103 -2.26 -7.85 12.32
CA TRP A 103 -1.44 -8.44 11.25
C TRP A 103 -0.86 -9.79 11.62
N LYS A 104 -0.41 -9.96 12.86
CA LYS A 104 0.10 -11.26 13.34
C LYS A 104 -0.97 -12.36 13.31
N THR A 105 -2.23 -12.03 13.58
CA THR A 105 -3.33 -12.99 13.50
C THR A 105 -3.54 -13.50 12.07
N TYR A 106 -3.24 -12.66 11.08
CA TYR A 106 -3.27 -13.04 9.66
C TYR A 106 -1.95 -13.64 9.13
N GLY A 107 -1.11 -14.15 10.02
CA GLY A 107 0.11 -14.89 9.65
C GLY A 107 1.28 -14.01 9.24
N TYR A 108 1.29 -12.73 9.63
CA TYR A 108 2.44 -11.86 9.45
C TYR A 108 3.49 -12.14 10.51
N THR A 109 4.75 -12.20 10.10
CA THR A 109 5.87 -12.15 11.03
C THR A 109 5.92 -10.80 11.73
N GLU A 110 6.66 -10.73 12.81
CA GLU A 110 6.84 -9.48 13.55
C GLU A 110 7.51 -8.39 12.70
N GLN A 111 8.46 -8.78 11.84
CA GLN A 111 9.13 -7.86 10.91
C GLN A 111 8.17 -7.33 9.84
N GLU A 112 7.35 -8.19 9.26
CA GLU A 112 6.35 -7.80 8.27
C GLU A 112 5.27 -6.89 8.89
N ALA A 113 4.82 -7.20 10.10
CA ALA A 113 3.87 -6.35 10.83
C ALA A 113 4.49 -4.98 11.16
N ALA A 114 5.75 -4.92 11.58
CA ALA A 114 6.46 -3.67 11.81
C ALA A 114 6.62 -2.85 10.52
N ALA A 115 6.90 -3.50 9.39
CA ALA A 115 6.96 -2.82 8.08
C ALA A 115 5.60 -2.21 7.70
N GLN A 116 4.49 -2.90 7.97
CA GLN A 116 3.13 -2.37 7.75
C GLN A 116 2.88 -1.12 8.60
N ILE A 117 3.20 -1.17 9.89
CA ILE A 117 3.04 -0.03 10.80
C ILE A 117 3.86 1.17 10.31
N LEU A 118 5.13 0.97 9.97
CA LEU A 118 5.96 2.05 9.44
C LEU A 118 5.37 2.65 8.17
N PHE A 119 4.95 1.81 7.23
CA PHE A 119 4.35 2.27 5.98
C PHE A 119 3.10 3.14 6.22
N MET A 120 2.21 2.67 7.09
CA MET A 120 1.00 3.42 7.44
C MET A 120 1.32 4.73 8.16
N ARG A 121 2.36 4.75 9.00
CA ARG A 121 2.85 5.96 9.66
C ARG A 121 3.36 6.98 8.63
N VAL A 122 4.18 6.55 7.68
CA VAL A 122 4.67 7.40 6.57
C VAL A 122 3.50 7.93 5.74
N CYS A 123 2.57 7.07 5.33
CA CYS A 123 1.37 7.48 4.60
C CYS A 123 0.52 8.49 5.39
N SER A 124 0.32 8.28 6.69
CA SER A 124 -0.44 9.20 7.54
C SER A 124 0.21 10.58 7.63
N GLN A 125 1.52 10.64 7.72
CA GLN A 125 2.26 11.92 7.77
C GLN A 125 2.21 12.62 6.40
N LEU A 126 2.39 11.90 5.30
CA LEU A 126 2.27 12.44 3.95
C LEU A 126 0.84 12.85 3.60
N GLY A 127 -0.15 12.21 4.17
CA GLY A 127 -1.57 12.56 4.00
C GLY A 127 -1.93 13.96 4.48
N ARG A 128 -1.14 14.56 5.37
CA ARG A 128 -1.29 15.96 5.79
C ARG A 128 -0.86 16.95 4.71
N ILE A 129 0.05 16.52 3.80
CA ILE A 129 0.60 17.35 2.73
C ILE A 129 -0.08 17.00 1.39
N PHE A 130 -0.30 15.72 1.14
CA PHE A 130 -0.86 15.20 -0.12
C PHE A 130 -2.09 14.32 0.16
N PRO A 131 -3.22 14.89 0.64
CA PRO A 131 -4.39 14.13 1.06
C PRO A 131 -5.02 13.30 -0.06
N GLN A 132 -4.92 13.73 -1.32
CA GLN A 132 -5.49 13.00 -2.46
C GLN A 132 -4.82 11.64 -2.69
N LEU A 133 -3.54 11.50 -2.32
CA LEU A 133 -2.77 10.28 -2.54
C LEU A 133 -2.62 9.45 -1.25
N PHE A 134 -2.43 10.12 -0.11
CA PHE A 134 -2.02 9.47 1.14
C PHE A 134 -3.06 9.52 2.26
N SER A 135 -4.34 9.80 1.97
CA SER A 135 -5.40 9.71 2.99
C SER A 135 -5.58 8.26 3.44
N CYS A 136 -4.91 7.89 4.51
CA CYS A 136 -5.01 6.54 5.07
C CYS A 136 -6.37 6.30 5.71
N TYR A 137 -6.93 5.11 5.44
CA TYR A 137 -8.26 4.68 5.85
C TYR A 137 -9.41 5.59 5.42
N ALA A 138 -9.18 6.44 4.42
CA ALA A 138 -10.21 7.21 3.76
C ALA A 138 -10.82 6.49 2.54
N GLN A 139 -10.14 5.42 2.09
CA GLN A 139 -10.58 4.61 0.95
C GLN A 139 -10.64 3.13 1.33
N PRO A 140 -11.65 2.38 0.86
CA PRO A 140 -11.77 0.95 1.14
C PRO A 140 -10.54 0.13 0.76
N VAL A 141 -9.86 0.50 -0.32
CA VAL A 141 -8.63 -0.16 -0.80
C VAL A 141 -7.45 -0.08 0.19
N ASP A 142 -7.53 0.77 1.21
CA ASP A 142 -6.50 0.89 2.24
C ASP A 142 -6.37 -0.38 3.10
N PHE A 143 -7.38 -1.26 3.11
CA PHE A 143 -7.29 -2.59 3.72
C PHE A 143 -6.58 -3.63 2.84
N LEU A 144 -6.39 -3.34 1.56
CA LEU A 144 -5.74 -4.23 0.60
C LEU A 144 -4.24 -3.91 0.43
N ILE A 145 -3.63 -3.36 1.46
CA ILE A 145 -2.19 -3.06 1.48
C ILE A 145 -1.36 -4.33 1.18
N PRO A 146 -0.39 -4.30 0.26
CA PRO A 146 0.44 -5.46 -0.05
C PRO A 146 1.27 -5.89 1.16
N LYS A 147 1.57 -7.18 1.25
CA LYS A 147 2.45 -7.72 2.28
C LYS A 147 3.90 -7.40 1.92
N PHE A 148 4.62 -6.76 2.82
CA PHE A 148 6.02 -6.39 2.63
C PHE A 148 6.95 -7.52 3.13
N HIS A 149 7.29 -8.44 2.25
CA HIS A 149 8.21 -9.55 2.51
C HIS A 149 9.36 -9.59 1.49
N VAL A 150 10.29 -10.53 1.63
CA VAL A 150 11.53 -10.58 0.83
C VAL A 150 11.28 -10.66 -0.68
N ASP A 151 10.22 -11.34 -1.13
CA ASP A 151 9.87 -11.45 -2.54
C ASP A 151 8.74 -10.49 -2.94
N SER A 152 8.56 -9.39 -2.20
CA SER A 152 7.50 -8.42 -2.49
C SER A 152 7.96 -7.34 -3.47
N VAL A 153 6.98 -6.55 -3.94
CA VAL A 153 7.21 -5.38 -4.80
C VAL A 153 8.30 -4.41 -4.28
N ILE A 154 8.56 -4.39 -2.96
CA ILE A 154 9.61 -3.55 -2.37
C ILE A 154 10.99 -3.88 -2.93
N TYR A 155 11.28 -5.16 -3.15
CA TYR A 155 12.61 -5.57 -3.66
C TYR A 155 12.77 -5.23 -5.13
N GLU A 156 11.70 -5.17 -5.90
CA GLU A 156 11.72 -4.63 -7.25
C GLU A 156 12.13 -3.15 -7.25
N PHE A 157 11.55 -2.34 -6.35
CA PHE A 157 11.97 -0.94 -6.18
C PHE A 157 13.45 -0.81 -5.77
N LEU A 158 13.93 -1.66 -4.85
CA LEU A 158 15.32 -1.64 -4.40
C LEU A 158 16.31 -2.07 -5.49
N SER A 159 15.86 -2.81 -6.49
CA SER A 159 16.67 -3.24 -7.65
C SER A 159 16.78 -2.17 -8.74
N LEU A 160 15.93 -1.12 -8.71
CA LEU A 160 15.98 -0.05 -9.68
C LEU A 160 17.25 0.78 -9.53
N PRO A 161 17.89 1.21 -10.64
CA PRO A 161 19.04 2.09 -10.59
C PRO A 161 18.62 3.44 -10.02
N LYS A 162 19.15 3.79 -8.84
CA LYS A 162 18.76 5.03 -8.14
C LYS A 162 19.11 6.27 -8.96
N GLU A 163 20.17 6.20 -9.75
CA GLU A 163 20.67 7.27 -10.58
C GLU A 163 19.62 7.83 -11.55
N ASP A 164 18.75 6.96 -12.05
CA ASP A 164 17.68 7.34 -12.98
C ASP A 164 16.60 8.20 -12.31
N PHE A 165 16.53 8.17 -10.98
CA PHE A 165 15.48 8.83 -10.19
C PHE A 165 16.03 9.99 -9.33
N VAL A 166 17.34 10.06 -9.13
CA VAL A 166 17.96 11.13 -8.33
C VAL A 166 18.14 12.38 -9.19
N LEU A 167 17.36 13.42 -8.93
CA LEU A 167 17.34 14.66 -9.71
C LEU A 167 18.69 15.36 -9.78
N SER A 168 19.46 15.33 -8.70
CA SER A 168 20.81 15.91 -8.66
C SER A 168 21.84 15.17 -9.53
N GLN A 169 21.51 13.96 -9.99
CA GLN A 169 22.35 13.11 -10.84
C GLN A 169 21.82 12.99 -12.28
N GLY A 170 20.84 13.82 -12.65
CA GLY A 170 20.26 13.83 -13.98
C GLY A 170 18.99 13.01 -14.12
N GLY A 171 18.44 12.48 -13.03
CA GLY A 171 17.12 11.84 -12.99
C GLY A 171 16.01 12.80 -13.42
N GLN A 172 14.93 12.26 -13.95
CA GLN A 172 13.84 13.04 -14.52
C GLN A 172 12.59 12.94 -13.63
N ALA A 173 12.12 14.07 -13.13
CA ALA A 173 10.88 14.14 -12.36
C ALA A 173 9.66 13.68 -13.18
N GLU A 174 9.71 13.87 -14.50
CA GLU A 174 8.68 13.46 -15.46
C GLU A 174 8.48 11.94 -15.48
N MET A 175 9.46 11.16 -15.03
CA MET A 175 9.36 9.70 -15.01
C MET A 175 8.17 9.21 -14.19
N ILE A 176 7.85 9.87 -13.06
CA ILE A 176 6.65 9.56 -12.27
C ILE A 176 5.39 9.80 -13.11
N GLY A 177 5.35 10.91 -13.85
CA GLY A 177 4.24 11.22 -14.76
C GLY A 177 4.09 10.19 -15.88
N TRP A 178 5.20 9.70 -16.43
CA TRP A 178 5.19 8.65 -17.46
C TRP A 178 4.74 7.30 -16.91
N LEU A 179 5.18 6.91 -15.72
CA LEU A 179 4.70 5.69 -15.04
C LEU A 179 3.19 5.75 -14.78
N TYR A 180 2.70 6.91 -14.35
CA TYR A 180 1.26 7.14 -14.18
C TYR A 180 0.50 7.03 -15.51
N GLN A 181 0.99 7.67 -16.56
CA GLN A 181 0.37 7.63 -17.89
C GLN A 181 0.38 6.21 -18.47
N TYR A 182 1.49 5.50 -18.34
CA TYR A 182 1.62 4.12 -18.83
C TYR A 182 0.56 3.21 -18.19
N PHE A 183 0.45 3.26 -16.88
CA PHE A 183 -0.53 2.46 -16.13
C PHE A 183 -1.98 2.77 -16.54
N HIS A 184 -2.30 4.03 -16.80
CA HIS A 184 -3.63 4.41 -17.26
C HIS A 184 -3.88 4.13 -18.75
N THR A 185 -2.85 4.09 -19.58
CA THR A 185 -2.98 3.81 -21.01
C THR A 185 -3.29 2.34 -21.25
N GLU A 186 -2.58 1.44 -20.60
CA GLU A 186 -2.87 0.00 -20.65
C GLU A 186 -4.33 -0.29 -20.31
N ARG A 187 -4.81 0.31 -19.23
CA ARG A 187 -6.20 0.16 -18.78
C ARG A 187 -7.23 0.72 -19.78
N LYS A 188 -6.89 1.81 -20.46
CA LYS A 188 -7.75 2.37 -21.53
C LYS A 188 -7.83 1.43 -22.73
N GLU A 189 -6.73 0.85 -23.17
CA GLU A 189 -6.69 -0.08 -24.30
C GLU A 189 -7.49 -1.35 -24.02
N GLU A 190 -7.41 -1.92 -22.81
CA GLU A 190 -8.24 -3.03 -22.37
C GLU A 190 -9.72 -2.69 -22.37
N THR A 191 -10.09 -1.51 -21.85
CA THR A 191 -11.49 -1.03 -21.86
C THR A 191 -12.01 -0.85 -23.29
N PHE A 192 -11.21 -0.25 -24.19
CA PHE A 192 -11.58 -0.12 -25.59
C PHE A 192 -11.72 -1.47 -26.30
N ALA A 193 -10.86 -2.43 -26.00
CA ALA A 193 -10.95 -3.79 -26.55
C ALA A 193 -12.22 -4.53 -26.10
N LEU A 194 -12.69 -4.26 -24.87
CA LEU A 194 -13.95 -4.82 -24.36
C LEU A 194 -15.18 -4.18 -24.98
N LEU A 195 -15.14 -2.88 -25.29
CA LEU A 195 -16.25 -2.15 -25.91
C LEU A 195 -16.44 -2.41 -27.41
N GLN A 196 -15.43 -3.04 -28.05
CA GLN A 196 -15.48 -3.42 -29.48
C GLN A 196 -15.96 -4.87 -29.72
N LYS A 197 -16.25 -5.61 -28.69
CA LYS A 197 -16.86 -6.94 -28.72
C LYS A 197 -18.36 -6.87 -28.46
#